data_54ebbf4d9768cfe8d06effc465c6eaf4
#
_entry.id   54ebbf4d9768cfe8d06effc465c6eaf4
#
_cell.length_a   1.000
_cell.length_b   1.000
_cell.length_c   1.000
_cell.angle_alpha   90.00
_cell.angle_beta   90.00
_cell.angle_gamma   90.00
#
_symmetry.space_group_name_H-M   'P 1'
#
loop_
_entity.id
_entity.type
_entity.pdbx_description
1 polymer ?
#
loop_
_entity_poly.entity_id
_entity_poly.type
_entity_poly.pdbx_seq_one_letter_code
_entity_poly.pdbx_strand_id
1 'polypeptide(L)'
;MFRILSTLMLPTSGRAVIMGFDAAKDPGGLRKQIGVVFQAPSIDVKLTAAENLKHVGHLYGLKGRALDERMTETLSRVGLLDRANEAAETFSGGMQRRLELAKGLLHRPAVLLLDEPTTGLDPGARRDLWQYLAMLRDQERVTVIVTTHLMEEAERCDRLAILSEGHLVALGTPAELKQEIGGDVLLLETANPESLAAKIKARYGLEAVVLDGKVRLEREQGHRFVTDVVEAFPGEIDSITVAKPTLEDVFIHRTGHRFWTEEQAAEAAELAKKKGKKKRK
;
A
#
# COMPACT_ATOMS: atom_id res chain seq x y z
N MET A 1 0.81 -2.32 -12.98
CA MET A 1 -0.66 -2.55 -12.84
C MET A 1 -1.42 -1.22 -12.71
N PHE A 2 -1.14 -0.36 -11.74
CA PHE A 2 -1.86 0.92 -11.52
C PHE A 2 -1.99 1.79 -12.78
N ARG A 3 -0.90 1.99 -13.55
CA ARG A 3 -0.91 2.78 -14.80
C ARG A 3 -1.81 2.18 -15.91
N ILE A 4 -2.05 0.88 -15.88
CA ILE A 4 -3.00 0.24 -16.81
C ILE A 4 -4.44 0.49 -16.36
N LEU A 5 -4.74 0.32 -15.06
CA LEU A 5 -6.06 0.56 -14.50
C LEU A 5 -6.48 2.04 -14.65
N SER A 6 -5.54 2.98 -14.52
CA SER A 6 -5.75 4.41 -14.71
C SER A 6 -5.75 4.86 -16.19
N THR A 7 -5.65 3.92 -17.13
CA THR A 7 -5.59 4.15 -18.58
C THR A 7 -4.41 4.98 -19.10
N LEU A 8 -3.35 5.11 -18.30
CA LEU A 8 -2.10 5.80 -18.71
C LEU A 8 -1.20 4.93 -19.58
N MET A 9 -1.39 3.62 -19.55
CA MET A 9 -0.58 2.67 -20.29
C MET A 9 -1.46 1.50 -20.76
N LEU A 10 -1.23 1.05 -21.97
CA LEU A 10 -1.88 -0.15 -22.50
C LEU A 10 -1.19 -1.41 -21.95
N PRO A 11 -1.94 -2.50 -21.66
CA PRO A 11 -1.33 -3.77 -21.32
C PRO A 11 -0.61 -4.37 -22.54
N THR A 12 0.56 -4.98 -22.34
CA THR A 12 1.29 -5.70 -23.39
C THR A 12 0.50 -6.94 -23.86
N SER A 13 -0.19 -7.58 -22.90
CA SER A 13 -1.07 -8.74 -23.15
C SER A 13 -2.17 -8.80 -22.11
N GLY A 14 -3.16 -9.64 -22.31
CA GLY A 14 -4.32 -9.74 -21.44
C GLY A 14 -5.27 -8.55 -21.56
N ARG A 15 -6.14 -8.38 -20.56
CA ARG A 15 -7.12 -7.28 -20.53
C ARG A 15 -7.38 -6.81 -19.10
N ALA A 16 -7.74 -5.53 -18.94
CA ALA A 16 -8.21 -4.95 -17.69
C ALA A 16 -9.63 -4.40 -17.92
N VAL A 17 -10.59 -4.88 -17.14
CA VAL A 17 -11.99 -4.45 -17.23
C VAL A 17 -12.41 -3.91 -15.87
N ILE A 18 -12.93 -2.69 -15.83
CA ILE A 18 -13.45 -2.02 -14.64
C ILE A 18 -14.85 -1.50 -14.95
N MET A 19 -15.84 -1.82 -14.10
CA MET A 19 -17.24 -1.42 -14.30
C MET A 19 -17.79 -1.74 -15.70
N GLY A 20 -17.31 -2.85 -16.31
CA GLY A 20 -17.71 -3.28 -17.66
C GLY A 20 -16.93 -2.64 -18.80
N PHE A 21 -16.09 -1.63 -18.54
CA PHE A 21 -15.28 -0.96 -19.55
C PHE A 21 -13.87 -1.56 -19.64
N ASP A 22 -13.46 -1.92 -20.85
CA ASP A 22 -12.09 -2.41 -21.12
C ASP A 22 -11.13 -1.24 -21.26
N ALA A 23 -10.07 -1.22 -20.45
CA ALA A 23 -9.10 -0.13 -20.39
C ALA A 23 -8.40 0.17 -21.72
N ALA A 24 -8.25 -0.83 -22.61
CA ALA A 24 -7.62 -0.67 -23.90
C ALA A 24 -8.64 -0.30 -25.00
N LYS A 25 -9.88 -0.82 -24.93
CA LYS A 25 -10.88 -0.65 -25.99
C LYS A 25 -11.76 0.58 -25.79
N ASP A 26 -12.11 0.88 -24.54
CA ASP A 26 -12.93 2.06 -24.19
C ASP A 26 -12.35 2.81 -22.98
N PRO A 27 -11.17 3.41 -23.14
CA PRO A 27 -10.57 4.22 -22.08
C PRO A 27 -11.38 5.48 -21.75
N GLY A 28 -12.16 5.99 -22.72
CA GLY A 28 -13.03 7.15 -22.54
C GLY A 28 -14.21 6.86 -21.61
N GLY A 29 -14.89 5.75 -21.82
CA GLY A 29 -15.95 5.26 -20.94
C GLY A 29 -15.42 4.93 -19.56
N LEU A 30 -14.26 4.25 -19.49
CA LEU A 30 -13.63 3.90 -18.23
C LEU A 30 -13.25 5.14 -17.39
N ARG A 31 -12.66 6.19 -17.99
CA ARG A 31 -12.28 7.42 -17.27
C ARG A 31 -13.44 8.13 -16.60
N LYS A 32 -14.67 7.95 -17.10
CA LYS A 32 -15.87 8.49 -16.44
C LYS A 32 -16.25 7.71 -15.18
N GLN A 33 -15.81 6.48 -15.06
CA GLN A 33 -16.11 5.59 -13.92
C GLN A 33 -15.02 5.63 -12.84
N ILE A 34 -13.82 6.11 -13.15
CA ILE A 34 -12.69 6.11 -12.24
C ILE A 34 -12.26 7.52 -11.83
N GLY A 35 -12.01 7.73 -10.57
CA GLY A 35 -11.19 8.84 -10.06
C GLY A 35 -9.77 8.35 -9.85
N VAL A 36 -8.79 9.19 -10.12
CA VAL A 36 -7.37 8.79 -9.98
C VAL A 36 -6.62 9.87 -9.22
N VAL A 37 -5.87 9.44 -8.21
CA VAL A 37 -4.94 10.28 -7.46
C VAL A 37 -3.57 9.63 -7.50
N PHE A 38 -2.63 10.26 -8.16
CA PHE A 38 -1.27 9.77 -8.32
C PHE A 38 -0.40 10.09 -7.10
N GLN A 39 0.73 9.43 -6.98
CA GLN A 39 1.76 9.72 -5.98
C GLN A 39 2.30 11.15 -6.17
N ALA A 40 2.66 11.51 -7.40
CA ALA A 40 3.05 12.88 -7.72
C ALA A 40 1.84 13.83 -7.71
N PRO A 41 1.94 15.01 -7.06
CA PRO A 41 0.86 15.98 -7.05
C PRO A 41 0.44 16.43 -8.45
N SER A 42 -0.87 16.52 -8.67
CA SER A 42 -1.49 16.97 -9.94
C SER A 42 -2.26 18.30 -9.80
N ILE A 43 -2.20 18.93 -8.61
CA ILE A 43 -2.76 20.27 -8.40
C ILE A 43 -1.83 21.33 -8.99
N ASP A 44 -2.43 22.41 -9.52
CA ASP A 44 -1.69 23.63 -9.78
C ASP A 44 -1.70 24.48 -8.49
N VAL A 45 -0.52 24.61 -7.88
CA VAL A 45 -0.37 25.31 -6.60
C VAL A 45 -0.61 26.82 -6.71
N LYS A 46 -0.53 27.40 -7.92
CA LYS A 46 -0.79 28.81 -8.18
C LYS A 46 -2.27 29.15 -8.28
N LEU A 47 -3.09 28.13 -8.53
CA LEU A 47 -4.53 28.26 -8.59
C LEU A 47 -5.16 28.06 -7.19
N THR A 48 -6.32 28.65 -7.01
CA THR A 48 -7.15 28.41 -5.83
C THR A 48 -7.70 26.97 -5.83
N ALA A 49 -8.19 26.51 -4.68
CA ALA A 49 -8.84 25.20 -4.59
C ALA A 49 -10.04 25.11 -5.55
N ALA A 50 -10.87 26.15 -5.61
CA ALA A 50 -12.01 26.22 -6.53
C ALA A 50 -11.59 26.18 -8.00
N GLU A 51 -10.55 26.92 -8.40
CA GLU A 51 -10.05 26.92 -9.78
C GLU A 51 -9.50 25.56 -10.19
N ASN A 52 -8.73 24.88 -9.31
CA ASN A 52 -8.28 23.51 -9.54
C ASN A 52 -9.45 22.56 -9.83
N LEU A 53 -10.54 22.64 -9.05
CA LEU A 53 -11.74 21.81 -9.28
C LEU A 53 -12.48 22.22 -10.54
N LYS A 54 -12.59 23.52 -10.82
CA LYS A 54 -13.28 24.06 -11.99
C LYS A 54 -12.69 23.53 -13.30
N HIS A 55 -11.35 23.50 -13.41
CA HIS A 55 -10.67 22.94 -14.58
C HIS A 55 -10.99 21.45 -14.77
N VAL A 56 -10.94 20.67 -13.70
CA VAL A 56 -11.29 19.24 -13.75
C VAL A 56 -12.77 19.06 -14.11
N GLY A 57 -13.65 19.83 -13.51
CA GLY A 57 -15.09 19.76 -13.81
C GLY A 57 -15.39 19.99 -15.29
N HIS A 58 -14.74 20.96 -15.92
CA HIS A 58 -14.88 21.22 -17.35
C HIS A 58 -14.41 20.04 -18.21
N LEU A 59 -13.30 19.35 -17.83
CA LEU A 59 -12.84 18.14 -18.53
C LEU A 59 -13.87 17.01 -18.50
N TYR A 60 -14.67 16.91 -17.43
CA TYR A 60 -15.77 15.96 -17.30
C TYR A 60 -17.10 16.47 -17.81
N GLY A 61 -17.13 17.67 -18.44
CA GLY A 61 -18.31 18.26 -19.05
C GLY A 61 -19.26 18.95 -18.08
N LEU A 62 -18.88 19.12 -16.81
CA LEU A 62 -19.67 19.89 -15.83
C LEU A 62 -19.57 21.38 -16.15
N LYS A 63 -20.72 22.12 -16.10
CA LYS A 63 -20.79 23.55 -16.43
C LYS A 63 -21.83 24.25 -15.59
N GLY A 64 -21.68 25.59 -15.44
CA GLY A 64 -22.65 26.45 -14.79
C GLY A 64 -23.01 25.98 -13.38
N ARG A 65 -24.27 26.12 -13.01
CA ARG A 65 -24.78 25.83 -11.66
C ARG A 65 -24.44 24.39 -11.19
N ALA A 66 -24.52 23.40 -12.09
CA ALA A 66 -24.19 22.01 -11.74
C ALA A 66 -22.71 21.83 -11.34
N LEU A 67 -21.80 22.57 -11.97
CA LEU A 67 -20.39 22.58 -11.59
C LEU A 67 -20.21 23.26 -10.23
N ASP A 68 -20.83 24.42 -10.02
CA ASP A 68 -20.69 25.19 -8.78
C ASP A 68 -21.22 24.40 -7.56
N GLU A 69 -22.39 23.78 -7.70
CA GLU A 69 -22.98 22.92 -6.68
C GLU A 69 -22.06 21.74 -6.37
N ARG A 70 -21.51 21.12 -7.41
CA ARG A 70 -20.64 19.95 -7.26
C ARG A 70 -19.30 20.31 -6.62
N MET A 71 -18.71 21.45 -6.97
CA MET A 71 -17.49 21.98 -6.35
C MET A 71 -17.71 22.25 -4.86
N THR A 72 -18.81 22.93 -4.52
CA THR A 72 -19.19 23.25 -3.13
C THR A 72 -19.35 21.97 -2.31
N GLU A 73 -20.11 21.01 -2.81
CA GLU A 73 -20.32 19.71 -2.16
C GLU A 73 -18.98 19.00 -1.93
N THR A 74 -18.14 18.92 -2.96
CA THR A 74 -16.89 18.19 -2.90
C THR A 74 -15.88 18.85 -1.96
N LEU A 75 -15.73 20.19 -2.00
CA LEU A 75 -14.87 20.94 -1.08
C LEU A 75 -15.34 20.83 0.38
N SER A 76 -16.66 20.87 0.60
CA SER A 76 -17.24 20.66 1.93
C SER A 76 -16.87 19.30 2.50
N ARG A 77 -16.98 18.24 1.70
CA ARG A 77 -16.67 16.86 2.11
C ARG A 77 -15.21 16.65 2.49
N VAL A 78 -14.28 17.32 1.82
CA VAL A 78 -12.85 17.26 2.16
C VAL A 78 -12.43 18.30 3.18
N GLY A 79 -13.37 19.11 3.72
CA GLY A 79 -13.10 20.14 4.72
C GLY A 79 -12.25 21.30 4.20
N LEU A 80 -12.45 21.70 2.93
CA LEU A 80 -11.74 22.81 2.28
C LEU A 80 -12.66 23.91 1.76
N LEU A 81 -13.96 23.87 2.09
CA LEU A 81 -14.92 24.84 1.56
C LEU A 81 -14.60 26.27 1.97
N ASP A 82 -14.26 26.49 3.24
CA ASP A 82 -13.95 27.85 3.78
C ASP A 82 -12.67 28.42 3.18
N ARG A 83 -11.85 27.59 2.54
CA ARG A 83 -10.60 27.95 1.89
C ARG A 83 -10.64 27.79 0.37
N ALA A 84 -11.83 27.69 -0.20
CA ALA A 84 -12.05 27.47 -1.64
C ALA A 84 -11.33 28.50 -2.53
N ASN A 85 -11.24 29.75 -2.07
CA ASN A 85 -10.65 30.86 -2.80
C ASN A 85 -9.17 31.14 -2.45
N GLU A 86 -8.55 30.31 -1.63
CA GLU A 86 -7.13 30.42 -1.31
C GLU A 86 -6.29 29.63 -2.31
N ALA A 87 -5.11 30.16 -2.67
CA ALA A 87 -4.16 29.48 -3.55
C ALA A 87 -3.64 28.21 -2.88
N ALA A 88 -3.55 27.11 -3.65
CA ALA A 88 -3.15 25.82 -3.11
C ALA A 88 -1.69 25.79 -2.62
N GLU A 89 -0.84 26.74 -2.98
CA GLU A 89 0.52 26.89 -2.43
C GLU A 89 0.52 27.24 -0.92
N THR A 90 -0.59 27.79 -0.37
CA THR A 90 -0.72 28.11 1.06
C THR A 90 -1.17 26.89 1.88
N PHE A 91 -1.51 25.79 1.23
CA PHE A 91 -2.05 24.60 1.87
C PHE A 91 -0.93 23.72 2.46
N SER A 92 -1.19 23.13 3.62
CA SER A 92 -0.34 22.07 4.14
C SER A 92 -0.37 20.84 3.20
N GLY A 93 0.62 19.95 3.30
CA GLY A 93 0.65 18.73 2.49
C GLY A 93 -0.64 17.89 2.62
N GLY A 94 -1.19 17.77 3.84
CA GLY A 94 -2.47 17.12 4.07
C GLY A 94 -3.66 17.82 3.40
N MET A 95 -3.67 19.15 3.37
CA MET A 95 -4.70 19.92 2.65
C MET A 95 -4.57 19.78 1.13
N GLN A 96 -3.35 19.79 0.60
CA GLN A 96 -3.10 19.54 -0.82
C GLN A 96 -3.57 18.13 -1.19
N ARG A 97 -3.31 17.12 -0.35
CA ARG A 97 -3.79 15.75 -0.60
C ARG A 97 -5.32 15.64 -0.57
N ARG A 98 -5.98 16.36 0.32
CA ARG A 98 -7.45 16.46 0.34
C ARG A 98 -8.01 17.14 -0.93
N LEU A 99 -7.30 18.13 -1.46
CA LEU A 99 -7.67 18.77 -2.74
C LEU A 99 -7.49 17.81 -3.93
N GLU A 100 -6.42 17.00 -3.95
CA GLU A 100 -6.23 15.93 -4.93
C GLU A 100 -7.41 14.92 -4.93
N LEU A 101 -7.82 14.50 -3.73
CA LEU A 101 -9.00 13.63 -3.58
C LEU A 101 -10.27 14.29 -4.10
N ALA A 102 -10.48 15.57 -3.78
CA ALA A 102 -11.61 16.34 -4.28
C ALA A 102 -11.66 16.36 -5.82
N LYS A 103 -10.49 16.55 -6.47
CA LYS A 103 -10.39 16.46 -7.94
C LYS A 103 -10.80 15.08 -8.46
N GLY A 104 -10.30 14.01 -7.84
CA GLY A 104 -10.61 12.63 -8.21
C GLY A 104 -12.09 12.26 -8.03
N LEU A 105 -12.79 12.91 -7.08
CA LEU A 105 -14.19 12.63 -6.72
C LEU A 105 -15.21 13.55 -7.39
N LEU A 106 -14.77 14.61 -8.04
CA LEU A 106 -15.64 15.67 -8.56
C LEU A 106 -16.73 15.17 -9.51
N HIS A 107 -16.42 14.19 -10.36
CA HIS A 107 -17.33 13.62 -11.35
C HIS A 107 -18.10 12.37 -10.85
N ARG A 108 -18.07 12.10 -9.53
CA ARG A 108 -18.74 10.94 -8.87
C ARG A 108 -18.33 9.58 -9.47
N PRO A 109 -17.03 9.23 -9.42
CA PRO A 109 -16.59 7.94 -9.93
C PRO A 109 -17.14 6.79 -9.09
N ALA A 110 -17.35 5.64 -9.72
CA ALA A 110 -17.66 4.39 -9.02
C ALA A 110 -16.43 3.74 -8.36
N VAL A 111 -15.24 4.03 -8.91
CA VAL A 111 -13.97 3.48 -8.43
C VAL A 111 -12.96 4.61 -8.24
N LEU A 112 -12.30 4.66 -7.08
CA LEU A 112 -11.22 5.59 -6.79
C LEU A 112 -9.89 4.83 -6.74
N LEU A 113 -8.95 5.21 -7.60
CA LEU A 113 -7.60 4.65 -7.67
C LEU A 113 -6.63 5.61 -6.98
N LEU A 114 -5.91 5.14 -5.98
CA LEU A 114 -4.97 5.94 -5.18
C LEU A 114 -3.58 5.30 -5.21
N ASP A 115 -2.59 6.03 -5.68
CA ASP A 115 -1.21 5.57 -5.71
C ASP A 115 -0.46 6.17 -4.52
N GLU A 116 -0.13 5.33 -3.53
CA GLU A 116 0.55 5.70 -2.29
C GLU A 116 0.00 6.99 -1.65
N PRO A 117 -1.31 7.04 -1.31
CA PRO A 117 -1.98 8.30 -0.99
C PRO A 117 -1.49 8.98 0.28
N THR A 118 -0.76 8.30 1.14
CA THR A 118 -0.32 8.79 2.45
C THR A 118 1.16 9.15 2.50
N THR A 119 1.90 8.92 1.43
CA THR A 119 3.32 9.27 1.35
C THR A 119 3.54 10.75 1.62
N GLY A 120 4.45 11.07 2.54
CA GLY A 120 4.76 12.44 2.95
C GLY A 120 3.74 13.10 3.89
N LEU A 121 2.68 12.40 4.31
CA LEU A 121 1.73 12.92 5.29
C LEU A 121 2.20 12.64 6.72
N ASP A 122 1.92 13.59 7.61
CA ASP A 122 2.05 13.37 9.05
C ASP A 122 1.03 12.32 9.56
N PRO A 123 1.24 11.73 10.76
CA PRO A 123 0.36 10.69 11.28
C PRO A 123 -1.10 11.11 11.46
N GLY A 124 -1.36 12.40 11.75
CA GLY A 124 -2.71 12.95 11.87
C GLY A 124 -3.41 12.97 10.52
N ALA A 125 -2.79 13.62 9.52
CA ALA A 125 -3.32 13.70 8.17
C ALA A 125 -3.52 12.32 7.52
N ARG A 126 -2.62 11.34 7.80
CA ARG A 126 -2.76 9.96 7.36
C ARG A 126 -4.03 9.31 7.94
N ARG A 127 -4.26 9.47 9.24
CA ARG A 127 -5.44 8.94 9.92
C ARG A 127 -6.74 9.53 9.36
N ASP A 128 -6.77 10.85 9.16
CA ASP A 128 -7.92 11.57 8.59
C ASP A 128 -8.23 11.07 7.18
N LEU A 129 -7.20 10.86 6.36
CA LEU A 129 -7.35 10.32 5.02
C LEU A 129 -8.02 8.93 5.04
N TRP A 130 -7.52 8.01 5.87
CA TRP A 130 -8.10 6.68 5.98
C TRP A 130 -9.54 6.68 6.49
N GLN A 131 -9.88 7.56 7.44
CA GLN A 131 -11.27 7.76 7.88
C GLN A 131 -12.16 8.23 6.74
N TYR A 132 -11.65 9.16 5.93
CA TYR A 132 -12.38 9.67 4.77
C TYR A 132 -12.59 8.56 3.70
N LEU A 133 -11.57 7.76 3.40
CA LEU A 133 -11.68 6.64 2.46
C LEU A 133 -12.69 5.57 2.95
N ALA A 134 -12.70 5.29 4.25
CA ALA A 134 -13.69 4.40 4.84
C ALA A 134 -15.12 4.96 4.70
N MET A 135 -15.31 6.25 4.91
CA MET A 135 -16.61 6.91 4.71
C MET A 135 -17.08 6.81 3.25
N LEU A 136 -16.19 7.05 2.27
CA LEU A 136 -16.51 6.90 0.85
C LEU A 136 -16.96 5.47 0.51
N ARG A 137 -16.27 4.46 1.06
CA ARG A 137 -16.64 3.05 0.88
C ARG A 137 -18.00 2.74 1.49
N ASP A 138 -18.21 3.11 2.75
CA ASP A 138 -19.36 2.66 3.55
C ASP A 138 -20.65 3.42 3.21
N GLN A 139 -20.55 4.73 2.99
CA GLN A 139 -21.71 5.61 2.78
C GLN A 139 -21.99 5.86 1.29
N GLU A 140 -20.96 6.02 0.48
CA GLU A 140 -21.12 6.37 -0.93
C GLU A 140 -20.95 5.19 -1.88
N ARG A 141 -20.62 4.00 -1.35
CA ARG A 141 -20.41 2.78 -2.14
C ARG A 141 -19.32 2.89 -3.20
N VAL A 142 -18.34 3.77 -2.99
CA VAL A 142 -17.19 3.91 -3.88
C VAL A 142 -16.23 2.74 -3.62
N THR A 143 -15.84 2.04 -4.66
CA THR A 143 -14.77 1.06 -4.56
C THR A 143 -13.42 1.79 -4.51
N VAL A 144 -12.65 1.62 -3.44
CA VAL A 144 -11.36 2.26 -3.27
C VAL A 144 -10.24 1.25 -3.49
N ILE A 145 -9.37 1.52 -4.46
CA ILE A 145 -8.16 0.72 -4.74
C ILE A 145 -6.95 1.56 -4.38
N VAL A 146 -6.15 1.07 -3.44
CA VAL A 146 -4.95 1.76 -2.92
C VAL A 146 -3.72 0.93 -3.21
N THR A 147 -2.66 1.54 -3.70
CA THR A 147 -1.32 0.97 -3.62
C THR A 147 -0.64 1.49 -2.35
N THR A 148 0.04 0.64 -1.63
CA THR A 148 0.83 1.03 -0.46
C THR A 148 1.95 0.03 -0.23
N HIS A 149 3.04 0.52 0.34
CA HIS A 149 4.12 -0.30 0.88
C HIS A 149 4.06 -0.37 2.42
N LEU A 150 3.07 0.26 3.05
CA LEU A 150 2.89 0.29 4.50
C LEU A 150 1.93 -0.81 4.94
N MET A 151 2.45 -1.80 5.68
CA MET A 151 1.64 -2.95 6.14
C MET A 151 0.49 -2.53 7.05
N GLU A 152 0.66 -1.47 7.85
CA GLU A 152 -0.41 -0.91 8.68
C GLU A 152 -1.61 -0.39 7.86
N GLU A 153 -1.36 0.07 6.64
CA GLU A 153 -2.41 0.51 5.72
C GLU A 153 -3.09 -0.68 5.06
N ALA A 154 -2.31 -1.67 4.67
CA ALA A 154 -2.81 -2.91 4.12
C ALA A 154 -3.77 -3.62 5.10
N GLU A 155 -3.49 -3.59 6.41
CA GLU A 155 -4.38 -4.13 7.46
C GLU A 155 -5.78 -3.47 7.49
N ARG A 156 -5.93 -2.28 6.94
CA ARG A 156 -7.21 -1.54 6.87
C ARG A 156 -8.05 -1.87 5.65
N CYS A 157 -7.48 -2.60 4.71
CA CYS A 157 -8.16 -2.97 3.47
C CYS A 157 -9.05 -4.20 3.68
N ASP A 158 -10.18 -4.26 2.98
CA ASP A 158 -11.07 -5.42 3.02
C ASP A 158 -10.44 -6.62 2.31
N ARG A 159 -9.62 -6.36 1.28
CA ARG A 159 -8.95 -7.38 0.48
C ARG A 159 -7.61 -6.88 -0.05
N LEU A 160 -6.64 -7.77 -0.09
CA LEU A 160 -5.27 -7.49 -0.52
C LEU A 160 -4.87 -8.34 -1.71
N ALA A 161 -4.12 -7.71 -2.62
CA ALA A 161 -3.33 -8.39 -3.64
C ALA A 161 -1.85 -8.08 -3.38
N ILE A 162 -1.07 -9.05 -2.95
CA ILE A 162 0.37 -8.90 -2.73
C ILE A 162 1.10 -9.22 -4.01
N LEU A 163 1.91 -8.27 -4.47
CA LEU A 163 2.71 -8.38 -5.69
C LEU A 163 4.20 -8.41 -5.35
N SER A 164 4.93 -9.34 -5.94
CA SER A 164 6.39 -9.40 -5.87
C SER A 164 6.95 -9.68 -7.25
N GLU A 165 7.94 -8.90 -7.69
CA GLU A 165 8.60 -9.03 -8.99
C GLU A 165 7.63 -9.11 -10.20
N GLY A 166 6.49 -8.41 -10.09
CA GLY A 166 5.45 -8.41 -11.13
C GLY A 166 4.47 -9.59 -11.08
N HIS A 167 4.65 -10.51 -10.14
CA HIS A 167 3.77 -11.67 -9.93
C HIS A 167 2.81 -11.44 -8.77
N LEU A 168 1.58 -11.95 -8.90
CA LEU A 168 0.62 -12.01 -7.80
C LEU A 168 1.00 -13.19 -6.89
N VAL A 169 1.49 -12.90 -5.68
CA VAL A 169 1.96 -13.92 -4.74
C VAL A 169 0.93 -14.29 -3.67
N ALA A 170 -0.02 -13.40 -3.37
CA ALA A 170 -1.13 -13.68 -2.46
C ALA A 170 -2.34 -12.80 -2.78
N LEU A 171 -3.55 -13.32 -2.52
CA LEU A 171 -4.81 -12.63 -2.71
C LEU A 171 -5.82 -13.11 -1.66
N GLY A 172 -6.30 -12.22 -0.79
CA GLY A 172 -7.25 -12.56 0.27
C GLY A 172 -7.53 -11.39 1.18
N THR A 173 -8.33 -11.60 2.22
CA THR A 173 -8.46 -10.65 3.33
C THR A 173 -7.20 -10.66 4.20
N PRO A 174 -6.89 -9.60 4.96
CA PRO A 174 -5.76 -9.61 5.89
C PRO A 174 -5.81 -10.80 6.86
N ALA A 175 -7.00 -11.16 7.34
CA ALA A 175 -7.17 -12.27 8.28
C ALA A 175 -6.87 -13.63 7.62
N GLU A 176 -7.42 -13.88 6.42
CA GLU A 176 -7.16 -15.12 5.67
C GLU A 176 -5.66 -15.29 5.39
N LEU A 177 -5.02 -14.24 4.90
CA LEU A 177 -3.60 -14.28 4.56
C LEU A 177 -2.71 -14.57 5.79
N LYS A 178 -3.03 -13.98 6.95
CA LYS A 178 -2.30 -14.26 8.20
C LYS A 178 -2.53 -15.67 8.72
N GLN A 179 -3.70 -16.24 8.49
CA GLN A 179 -3.99 -17.64 8.88
C GLN A 179 -3.16 -18.66 8.10
N GLU A 180 -2.70 -18.33 6.89
CA GLU A 180 -1.85 -19.21 6.08
C GLU A 180 -0.50 -19.52 6.76
N ILE A 181 -0.03 -18.68 7.68
CA ILE A 181 1.23 -18.87 8.42
C ILE A 181 1.15 -19.99 9.44
N GLY A 182 -0.07 -20.41 9.81
CA GLY A 182 -0.27 -21.66 10.59
C GLY A 182 0.17 -21.59 12.06
N GLY A 183 0.38 -20.41 12.66
CA GLY A 183 0.73 -20.32 14.08
C GLY A 183 1.32 -19.01 14.52
N ASP A 184 2.11 -19.07 15.59
CA ASP A 184 2.89 -17.91 16.07
C ASP A 184 4.20 -17.81 15.29
N VAL A 185 4.70 -16.60 15.16
CA VAL A 185 6.03 -16.31 14.62
C VAL A 185 6.99 -16.12 15.79
N LEU A 186 8.08 -16.88 15.80
CA LEU A 186 9.14 -16.75 16.78
C LEU A 186 10.36 -16.11 16.11
N LEU A 187 10.92 -15.09 16.76
CA LEU A 187 12.18 -14.45 16.39
C LEU A 187 13.19 -14.70 17.51
N LEU A 188 14.30 -15.37 17.17
CA LEU A 188 15.36 -15.71 18.10
C LEU A 188 16.61 -14.87 17.76
N GLU A 189 17.12 -14.15 18.74
CA GLU A 189 18.40 -13.46 18.65
C GLU A 189 19.50 -14.38 19.17
N THR A 190 20.60 -14.44 18.45
CA THR A 190 21.74 -15.33 18.74
C THR A 190 23.01 -14.80 18.07
N ALA A 191 24.16 -15.10 18.63
CA ALA A 191 25.45 -14.78 18.01
C ALA A 191 25.72 -15.53 16.69
N ASN A 192 25.08 -16.70 16.46
CA ASN A 192 25.32 -17.56 15.30
C ASN A 192 24.00 -18.04 14.66
N PRO A 193 23.26 -17.18 13.95
CA PRO A 193 21.92 -17.49 13.45
C PRO A 193 21.87 -18.70 12.50
N GLU A 194 22.83 -18.83 11.59
CA GLU A 194 22.87 -19.94 10.63
C GLU A 194 23.06 -21.29 11.34
N SER A 195 23.94 -21.33 12.36
CA SER A 195 24.19 -22.52 13.17
C SER A 195 22.95 -22.92 13.96
N LEU A 196 22.29 -21.94 14.62
CA LEU A 196 21.09 -22.20 15.40
C LEU A 196 19.93 -22.65 14.51
N ALA A 197 19.74 -22.03 13.35
CA ALA A 197 18.72 -22.44 12.37
C ALA A 197 18.90 -23.89 11.91
N ALA A 198 20.13 -24.29 11.58
CA ALA A 198 20.47 -25.66 11.21
C ALA A 198 20.19 -26.66 12.34
N LYS A 199 20.54 -26.32 13.58
CA LYS A 199 20.28 -27.14 14.78
C LYS A 199 18.78 -27.30 15.07
N ILE A 200 18.01 -26.23 14.93
CA ILE A 200 16.55 -26.24 15.11
C ILE A 200 15.92 -27.17 14.04
N LYS A 201 16.33 -27.03 12.78
CA LYS A 201 15.87 -27.89 11.69
C LYS A 201 16.20 -29.36 11.96
N ALA A 202 17.41 -29.65 12.37
CA ALA A 202 17.87 -31.03 12.64
C ALA A 202 17.12 -31.68 13.82
N ARG A 203 16.84 -30.90 14.88
CA ARG A 203 16.22 -31.44 16.11
C ARG A 203 14.70 -31.52 16.04
N TYR A 204 14.05 -30.52 15.44
CA TYR A 204 12.58 -30.37 15.49
C TYR A 204 11.92 -30.51 14.11
N GLY A 205 12.70 -30.60 13.02
CA GLY A 205 12.17 -30.65 11.66
C GLY A 205 11.48 -29.34 11.21
N LEU A 206 11.71 -28.23 11.94
CA LEU A 206 11.10 -26.94 11.65
C LEU A 206 11.96 -26.16 10.65
N GLU A 207 11.32 -25.58 9.65
CA GLU A 207 12.01 -24.63 8.77
C GLU A 207 12.28 -23.33 9.54
N ALA A 208 13.56 -23.00 9.65
CA ALA A 208 14.03 -21.79 10.31
C ALA A 208 14.79 -20.94 9.28
N VAL A 209 14.35 -19.71 9.09
CA VAL A 209 14.93 -18.76 8.10
C VAL A 209 15.74 -17.71 8.84
N VAL A 210 16.95 -17.43 8.35
CA VAL A 210 17.76 -16.33 8.90
C VAL A 210 17.40 -15.04 8.17
N LEU A 211 16.94 -14.04 8.94
CA LEU A 211 16.57 -12.71 8.45
C LEU A 211 17.15 -11.65 9.38
N ASP A 212 17.90 -10.69 8.84
CA ASP A 212 18.55 -9.60 9.57
C ASP A 212 19.35 -10.07 10.80
N GLY A 213 20.04 -11.19 10.67
CA GLY A 213 20.85 -11.74 11.76
C GLY A 213 20.04 -12.39 12.89
N LYS A 214 18.74 -12.65 12.68
CA LYS A 214 17.88 -13.37 13.63
C LYS A 214 17.33 -14.63 12.99
N VAL A 215 17.05 -15.64 13.80
CA VAL A 215 16.39 -16.87 13.34
C VAL A 215 14.88 -16.66 13.48
N ARG A 216 14.17 -16.77 12.35
CA ARG A 216 12.72 -16.72 12.28
C ARG A 216 12.16 -18.12 12.02
N LEU A 217 11.15 -18.49 12.78
CA LEU A 217 10.42 -19.73 12.56
C LEU A 217 8.92 -19.55 12.87
N GLU A 218 8.11 -20.41 12.28
CA GLU A 218 6.65 -20.41 12.41
C GLU A 218 6.23 -21.70 13.12
N ARG A 219 5.35 -21.59 14.12
CA ARG A 219 4.86 -22.76 14.86
C ARG A 219 3.53 -22.50 15.54
N GLU A 220 2.64 -23.48 15.46
CA GLU A 220 1.44 -23.50 16.31
C GLU A 220 1.82 -23.51 17.80
N GLN A 221 1.12 -22.71 18.59
CA GLN A 221 1.38 -22.55 20.03
C GLN A 221 2.85 -22.21 20.34
N GLY A 222 3.42 -21.27 19.61
CA GLY A 222 4.83 -20.89 19.73
C GLY A 222 5.28 -20.55 21.15
N HIS A 223 4.37 -19.97 21.97
CA HIS A 223 4.63 -19.68 23.37
C HIS A 223 5.00 -20.92 24.21
N ARG A 224 4.48 -22.10 23.87
CA ARG A 224 4.84 -23.36 24.53
C ARG A 224 6.20 -23.88 24.08
N PHE A 225 6.57 -23.57 22.87
CA PHE A 225 7.86 -24.00 22.29
C PHE A 225 9.05 -23.24 22.84
N VAL A 226 8.85 -22.06 23.45
CA VAL A 226 9.92 -21.24 24.00
C VAL A 226 10.75 -22.03 25.02
N THR A 227 10.10 -22.73 25.97
CA THR A 227 10.81 -23.54 26.97
C THR A 227 11.63 -24.63 26.29
N ASP A 228 11.03 -25.37 25.36
CA ASP A 228 11.71 -26.49 24.68
C ASP A 228 12.98 -26.05 23.94
N VAL A 229 12.91 -24.90 23.25
CA VAL A 229 14.05 -24.41 22.46
C VAL A 229 15.15 -23.83 23.32
N VAL A 230 14.80 -23.12 24.43
CA VAL A 230 15.80 -22.58 25.38
C VAL A 230 16.54 -23.71 26.10
N GLU A 231 15.82 -24.73 26.55
CA GLU A 231 16.41 -25.88 27.22
C GLU A 231 17.27 -26.74 26.26
N ALA A 232 16.91 -26.77 24.97
CA ALA A 232 17.64 -27.54 23.97
C ALA A 232 18.98 -26.88 23.56
N PHE A 233 19.06 -25.56 23.64
CA PHE A 233 20.24 -24.79 23.17
C PHE A 233 20.69 -23.78 24.25
N PRO A 234 21.16 -24.29 25.41
CA PRO A 234 21.50 -23.44 26.55
C PRO A 234 22.68 -22.49 26.22
N GLY A 235 22.47 -21.18 26.44
CA GLY A 235 23.50 -20.17 26.20
C GLY A 235 23.71 -19.81 24.71
N GLU A 236 22.90 -20.37 23.79
CA GLU A 236 22.98 -20.04 22.37
C GLU A 236 21.93 -18.98 21.95
N ILE A 237 20.94 -18.70 22.78
CA ILE A 237 19.83 -17.79 22.48
C ILE A 237 19.87 -16.62 23.46
N ASP A 238 20.00 -15.42 22.92
CA ASP A 238 20.06 -14.18 23.70
C ASP A 238 18.65 -13.65 24.04
N SER A 239 17.72 -13.71 23.08
CA SER A 239 16.33 -13.34 23.29
C SER A 239 15.36 -14.12 22.38
N ILE A 240 14.10 -14.24 22.81
CA ILE A 240 13.01 -14.81 22.00
C ILE A 240 11.81 -13.87 22.04
N THR A 241 11.32 -13.50 20.86
CA THR A 241 10.06 -12.80 20.70
C THR A 241 9.04 -13.74 20.09
N VAL A 242 7.85 -13.86 20.70
CA VAL A 242 6.71 -14.61 20.15
C VAL A 242 5.60 -13.62 19.80
N ALA A 243 5.15 -13.65 18.57
CA ALA A 243 4.13 -12.74 18.08
C ALA A 243 3.09 -13.49 17.21
N LYS A 244 1.91 -12.88 17.07
CA LYS A 244 0.96 -13.31 16.05
C LYS A 244 1.45 -12.88 14.68
N PRO A 245 1.14 -13.66 13.61
CA PRO A 245 1.52 -13.30 12.25
C PRO A 245 1.01 -11.92 11.83
N THR A 246 1.87 -11.19 11.16
CA THR A 246 1.58 -9.91 10.52
C THR A 246 1.50 -10.08 8.99
N LEU A 247 1.06 -9.05 8.27
CA LEU A 247 1.13 -9.07 6.79
C LEU A 247 2.58 -9.05 6.28
N GLU A 248 3.53 -8.49 7.05
CA GLU A 248 4.95 -8.60 6.73
C GLU A 248 5.41 -10.06 6.75
N ASP A 249 4.94 -10.82 7.74
CA ASP A 249 5.23 -12.25 7.84
C ASP A 249 4.66 -13.03 6.65
N VAL A 250 3.44 -12.68 6.21
CA VAL A 250 2.84 -13.26 4.98
C VAL A 250 3.72 -12.98 3.76
N PHE A 251 4.19 -11.74 3.62
CA PHE A 251 5.07 -11.38 2.53
C PHE A 251 6.38 -12.19 2.57
N ILE A 252 7.03 -12.27 3.73
CA ILE A 252 8.26 -13.06 3.93
C ILE A 252 8.02 -14.54 3.63
N HIS A 253 6.92 -15.11 4.13
CA HIS A 253 6.55 -16.51 3.90
C HIS A 253 6.40 -16.83 2.41
N ARG A 254 5.79 -15.91 1.65
CA ARG A 254 5.52 -16.08 0.21
C ARG A 254 6.72 -15.79 -0.70
N THR A 255 7.63 -14.92 -0.27
CA THR A 255 8.73 -14.42 -1.12
C THR A 255 10.12 -14.84 -0.64
N GLY A 256 10.25 -15.23 0.62
CA GLY A 256 11.53 -15.56 1.25
C GLY A 256 12.40 -14.35 1.63
N HIS A 257 11.91 -13.14 1.42
CA HIS A 257 12.60 -11.89 1.78
C HIS A 257 11.63 -10.85 2.33
N ARG A 258 12.17 -9.83 3.03
CA ARG A 258 11.36 -8.73 3.53
C ARG A 258 10.83 -7.82 2.42
N PHE A 259 9.74 -7.13 2.72
CA PHE A 259 9.23 -6.06 1.89
C PHE A 259 10.20 -4.86 1.97
N TRP A 260 10.75 -4.45 0.83
CA TRP A 260 11.72 -3.36 0.76
C TRP A 260 10.98 -2.03 0.66
N THR A 261 11.38 -1.04 1.45
CA THR A 261 10.95 0.34 1.21
C THR A 261 11.60 0.87 -0.07
N GLU A 262 11.02 1.91 -0.69
CA GLU A 262 11.61 2.50 -1.91
C GLU A 262 13.08 2.90 -1.72
N GLU A 263 13.44 3.43 -0.54
CA GLU A 263 14.82 3.79 -0.20
C GLU A 263 15.72 2.56 -0.17
N GLN A 264 15.28 1.49 0.48
CA GLN A 264 16.01 0.22 0.53
C GLN A 264 16.11 -0.44 -0.85
N ALA A 265 15.03 -0.40 -1.65
CA ALA A 265 15.03 -0.90 -3.02
C ALA A 265 15.98 -0.10 -3.93
N ALA A 266 16.03 1.21 -3.79
CA ALA A 266 16.94 2.08 -4.52
C ALA A 266 18.40 1.80 -4.12
N GLU A 267 18.69 1.66 -2.83
CA GLU A 267 20.01 1.35 -2.29
C GLU A 267 20.50 -0.03 -2.73
N ALA A 268 19.61 -1.04 -2.69
CA ALA A 268 19.90 -2.38 -3.18
C ALA A 268 20.17 -2.41 -4.70
N ALA A 269 19.40 -1.64 -5.49
CA ALA A 269 19.60 -1.50 -6.92
C ALA A 269 20.95 -0.82 -7.25
N GLU A 270 21.36 0.17 -6.45
CA GLU A 270 22.65 0.85 -6.59
C GLU A 270 23.83 -0.06 -6.22
N LEU A 271 23.68 -0.83 -5.13
CA LEU A 271 24.65 -1.86 -4.71
C LEU A 271 24.80 -2.98 -5.75
N ALA A 272 23.70 -3.42 -6.34
CA ALA A 272 23.71 -4.42 -7.41
C ALA A 272 24.42 -3.89 -8.68
N LYS A 273 24.18 -2.63 -9.06
CA LYS A 273 24.89 -1.96 -10.17
C LYS A 273 26.38 -1.82 -9.89
N LYS A 274 26.80 -1.51 -8.65
CA LYS A 274 28.22 -1.43 -8.25
C LYS A 274 28.89 -2.81 -8.28
N LYS A 275 28.22 -3.87 -7.85
CA LYS A 275 28.73 -5.26 -7.92
C LYS A 275 28.84 -5.78 -9.36
N GLY A 276 27.91 -5.43 -10.24
CA GLY A 276 27.93 -5.79 -11.66
C GLY A 276 29.07 -5.12 -12.45
N LYS A 277 29.45 -3.89 -12.06
CA LYS A 277 30.63 -3.20 -12.66
C LYS A 277 31.97 -3.77 -12.20
N LYS A 278 32.05 -4.35 -10.97
CA LYS A 278 33.28 -5.01 -10.46
C LYS A 278 33.55 -6.39 -11.09
N LYS A 279 32.53 -7.08 -11.62
CA LYS A 279 32.68 -8.38 -12.29
C LYS A 279 33.03 -8.26 -13.79
N ARG A 280 33.03 -7.06 -14.36
CA ARG A 280 33.36 -6.78 -15.78
C ARG A 280 34.75 -6.12 -15.99
N LYS A 281 35.53 -5.99 -14.92
CA LYS A 281 36.94 -5.65 -14.94
C LYS A 281 37.75 -6.87 -14.45
#